data_57874d9005bfdd1b5dec6261b2fc2442
#
_entry.id   57874d9005bfdd1b5dec6261b2fc2442
#
_cell.length_a   1.000
_cell.length_b   1.000
_cell.length_c   1.000
_cell.angle_alpha   90.00
_cell.angle_beta   90.00
_cell.angle_gamma   90.00
#
_symmetry.space_group_name_H-M   'P 1'
#
loop_
_entity.id
_entity.type
_entity.pdbx_description
1 polymer ?
#
loop_
_entity_poly.entity_id
_entity_poly.type
_entity_poly.pdbx_seq_one_letter_code
_entity_poly.pdbx_strand_id
1 'polypeptide(L)'
;MNSGRLLGKVSGARLFGLAAILLGQVLSQTGNSVAAAQTGDPEAKRGHGAPISIVEQGSFFVGGTEVTAPGKFDPTVRSASDAGQSFPIDHLYAQYQIPEHARRFPLVMIHGANATGSAWESTPDGREGYQTIFLRRGFAVYVVDFPRRGKAGFPSFNGTLGALLDKQVIPNHTNRKGDQTTFIGLRLGPEFLEYFPNTQFPKAGLDQFFKYLIPGVMDDENVIVDALAALLERIGPAILVSSSDSGRFACLAAIRSPNVKGIVDYEGANQPFPVGQAPAPLPAYDGFLVGPGAPVPLEDFLKLTKIPIQIVVGDNIPSSPQPIPQLENPRIRLIFKKQFVETVNRYGGDASLLLLPDVGIYGNTHVPFLDLNNLEVADLMSEFLNEKGLDEQDH
;
A
#
# COMPACT_ATOMS: atom_id res chain seq x y z
N MET A 1 -25.90 56.69 28.35
CA MET A 1 -26.55 56.13 29.55
C MET A 1 -25.77 54.94 29.96
N ASN A 2 -24.93 55.14 30.92
CA ASN A 2 -24.75 54.49 32.22
C ASN A 2 -24.43 53.00 32.11
N SER A 3 -23.26 52.67 32.42
CA SER A 3 -22.50 52.41 33.67
C SER A 3 -22.78 50.99 34.17
N GLY A 4 -21.89 50.18 34.63
CA GLY A 4 -20.69 50.41 35.37
C GLY A 4 -19.86 49.17 35.60
N ARG A 5 -18.68 49.46 35.93
CA ARG A 5 -17.57 48.73 36.50
C ARG A 5 -17.92 47.84 37.69
N LEU A 6 -17.16 46.77 37.89
CA LEU A 6 -16.40 46.64 39.14
C LEU A 6 -15.26 45.64 39.01
N LEU A 7 -14.09 46.10 39.39
CA LEU A 7 -12.81 45.45 39.59
C LEU A 7 -12.77 44.70 40.94
N GLY A 8 -11.99 43.62 41.04
CA GLY A 8 -11.60 43.02 42.30
C GLY A 8 -10.26 42.30 42.14
N LYS A 9 -9.15 43.03 42.35
CA LYS A 9 -7.83 42.47 42.66
C LYS A 9 -7.78 42.06 44.11
N VAL A 10 -7.17 40.93 44.47
CA VAL A 10 -6.31 40.81 45.67
C VAL A 10 -5.20 39.79 45.43
N SER A 11 -4.01 40.26 45.71
CA SER A 11 -2.74 39.61 45.78
C SER A 11 -2.54 38.94 47.14
N GLY A 12 -1.63 37.96 47.27
CA GLY A 12 -1.12 37.51 48.55
C GLY A 12 -0.12 36.36 48.38
N ALA A 13 1.10 36.64 48.71
CA ALA A 13 2.29 35.83 48.58
C ALA A 13 2.65 35.11 49.91
N ARG A 14 3.55 34.09 49.75
CA ARG A 14 4.51 33.51 50.73
C ARG A 14 3.97 32.50 51.75
N LEU A 15 4.59 31.40 52.10
CA LEU A 15 5.94 31.17 52.64
C LEU A 15 6.27 29.67 52.69
N PHE A 16 7.55 29.41 52.76
CA PHE A 16 8.31 28.18 52.99
C PHE A 16 7.91 27.38 54.25
N GLY A 17 8.14 26.06 54.21
CA GLY A 17 8.23 25.20 55.40
C GLY A 17 8.75 23.80 55.07
N LEU A 18 10.05 23.59 55.23
CA LEU A 18 10.67 22.28 55.39
C LEU A 18 10.30 21.69 56.75
N ALA A 19 9.98 20.38 56.81
CA ALA A 19 10.27 19.54 57.97
C ALA A 19 10.34 18.07 57.55
N ALA A 20 11.49 17.49 57.67
CA ALA A 20 11.74 16.05 57.74
C ALA A 20 11.49 15.56 59.17
N ILE A 21 11.07 14.29 59.37
CA ILE A 21 11.47 13.37 60.45
C ILE A 21 10.68 12.03 60.30
N LEU A 22 11.40 10.99 59.99
CA LEU A 22 11.66 9.66 60.57
C LEU A 22 10.55 8.71 61.11
N LEU A 23 10.65 7.50 60.60
CA LEU A 23 10.49 6.15 61.16
C LEU A 23 9.12 5.65 61.64
N GLY A 24 8.80 4.46 61.11
CA GLY A 24 7.85 3.52 61.69
C GLY A 24 7.56 2.34 60.76
N GLN A 25 8.36 1.28 60.85
CA GLN A 25 8.07 -0.03 60.26
C GLN A 25 6.84 -0.66 60.94
N VAL A 26 5.87 -1.10 60.15
CA VAL A 26 5.02 -2.24 60.52
C VAL A 26 4.80 -3.09 59.29
N LEU A 27 5.33 -4.29 59.36
CA LEU A 27 5.06 -5.41 58.47
C LEU A 27 3.62 -5.89 58.69
N SER A 28 2.82 -5.95 57.64
CA SER A 28 1.75 -6.94 57.55
C SER A 28 1.70 -7.48 56.10
N GLN A 29 2.09 -8.74 55.98
CA GLN A 29 1.92 -9.53 54.78
C GLN A 29 0.43 -9.82 54.55
N THR A 30 -0.11 -9.36 53.46
CA THR A 30 -1.25 -10.01 52.81
C THR A 30 -0.87 -10.27 51.38
N GLY A 31 -0.61 -11.53 51.10
CA GLY A 31 -0.30 -11.99 49.76
C GLY A 31 -1.51 -11.80 48.83
N ASN A 32 -1.32 -10.93 47.84
CA ASN A 32 -2.05 -11.01 46.60
C ASN A 32 -1.03 -11.37 45.50
N SER A 33 -1.00 -12.62 45.12
CA SER A 33 -0.33 -13.07 43.94
C SER A 33 -1.04 -12.46 42.72
N VAL A 34 -0.53 -11.31 42.28
CA VAL A 34 -0.79 -10.87 40.92
C VAL A 34 -0.04 -11.85 40.02
N ALA A 35 -0.79 -12.73 39.37
CA ALA A 35 -0.24 -13.55 38.30
C ALA A 35 0.42 -12.61 37.28
N ALA A 36 1.75 -12.62 37.28
CA ALA A 36 2.52 -12.01 36.22
C ALA A 36 2.07 -12.70 34.91
N ALA A 37 1.34 -11.96 34.09
CA ALA A 37 1.15 -12.34 32.70
C ALA A 37 2.58 -12.53 32.14
N GLN A 38 2.93 -13.75 31.82
CA GLN A 38 4.14 -14.06 31.08
C GLN A 38 3.99 -13.32 29.74
N THR A 39 4.61 -12.17 29.61
CA THR A 39 4.92 -11.57 28.34
C THR A 39 5.95 -12.50 27.71
N GLY A 40 5.44 -13.47 26.94
CA GLY A 40 6.30 -14.33 26.14
C GLY A 40 7.14 -13.39 25.25
N ASP A 41 8.44 -13.60 25.29
CA ASP A 41 9.42 -12.90 24.50
C ASP A 41 8.98 -12.91 23.02
N PRO A 42 8.73 -11.75 22.39
CA PRO A 42 8.34 -11.70 20.99
C PRO A 42 9.42 -12.27 20.05
N GLU A 43 10.67 -12.38 20.51
CA GLU A 43 11.77 -12.97 19.73
C GLU A 43 11.73 -14.50 19.69
N ALA A 44 11.07 -15.17 20.64
CA ALA A 44 11.02 -16.64 20.69
C ALA A 44 10.16 -17.31 19.60
N LYS A 45 9.42 -16.55 18.79
CA LYS A 45 8.57 -17.05 17.71
C LYS A 45 9.02 -16.71 16.30
N ARG A 46 10.14 -16.02 16.14
CA ARG A 46 10.74 -15.81 14.82
C ARG A 46 11.49 -17.10 14.44
N GLY A 47 10.82 -18.00 13.73
CA GLY A 47 11.52 -19.03 12.99
C GLY A 47 12.40 -18.34 11.95
N HIS A 48 13.64 -18.02 12.31
CA HIS A 48 14.61 -17.48 11.38
C HIS A 48 14.90 -18.58 10.36
N GLY A 49 14.41 -18.40 9.13
CA GLY A 49 14.84 -19.19 7.99
C GLY A 49 16.37 -19.12 7.83
N ALA A 50 16.95 -19.94 6.96
CA ALA A 50 18.38 -19.87 6.64
C ALA A 50 18.78 -18.43 6.25
N PRO A 51 20.02 -17.99 6.51
CA PRO A 51 20.53 -16.71 6.06
C PRO A 51 20.32 -16.51 4.56
N ILE A 52 20.06 -15.26 4.14
CA ILE A 52 20.00 -14.87 2.73
C ILE A 52 21.29 -14.13 2.41
N SER A 53 22.00 -14.57 1.35
CA SER A 53 23.14 -13.85 0.81
C SER A 53 22.65 -12.75 -0.12
N ILE A 54 22.93 -11.50 0.22
CA ILE A 54 22.59 -10.29 -0.56
C ILE A 54 23.88 -9.73 -1.13
N VAL A 55 24.01 -9.69 -2.45
CA VAL A 55 25.19 -9.16 -3.13
C VAL A 55 25.14 -7.66 -3.32
N GLU A 56 23.92 -7.10 -3.39
CA GLU A 56 23.70 -5.66 -3.49
C GLU A 56 22.38 -5.26 -2.83
N GLN A 57 22.38 -4.12 -2.16
CA GLN A 57 21.19 -3.49 -1.64
C GLN A 57 21.35 -1.98 -1.61
N GLY A 58 20.23 -1.26 -1.69
CA GLY A 58 20.24 0.19 -1.62
C GLY A 58 18.87 0.80 -1.82
N SER A 59 18.86 2.09 -2.07
CA SER A 59 17.67 2.82 -2.43
C SER A 59 17.99 4.03 -3.30
N PHE A 60 17.00 4.49 -4.04
CA PHE A 60 17.11 5.68 -4.88
C PHE A 60 15.74 6.31 -5.11
N PHE A 61 15.76 7.54 -5.59
CA PHE A 61 14.58 8.23 -6.10
C PHE A 61 14.62 8.28 -7.62
N VAL A 62 13.45 8.21 -8.28
CA VAL A 62 13.36 8.20 -9.74
C VAL A 62 12.07 8.86 -10.23
N GLY A 63 12.10 9.43 -11.43
CA GLY A 63 10.99 10.19 -12.00
C GLY A 63 10.77 11.52 -11.29
N GLY A 64 9.57 12.04 -11.42
CA GLY A 64 9.18 13.33 -10.86
C GLY A 64 9.57 14.51 -11.72
N THR A 65 9.33 15.70 -11.18
CA THR A 65 9.61 16.99 -11.82
C THR A 65 10.29 17.93 -10.83
N GLU A 66 10.95 18.97 -11.36
CA GLU A 66 11.44 20.08 -10.56
C GLU A 66 10.50 21.28 -10.71
N VAL A 67 10.10 21.87 -9.59
CA VAL A 67 9.30 23.08 -9.54
C VAL A 67 10.14 24.19 -8.93
N THR A 68 10.28 25.32 -9.65
CA THR A 68 10.99 26.50 -9.16
C THR A 68 10.01 27.59 -8.79
N ALA A 69 10.10 28.10 -7.55
CA ALA A 69 9.29 29.20 -7.08
C ALA A 69 9.64 30.49 -7.83
N PRO A 70 8.67 31.33 -8.17
CA PRO A 70 8.93 32.63 -8.77
C PRO A 70 9.84 33.52 -7.90
N GLY A 71 10.65 34.37 -8.53
CA GLY A 71 11.54 35.30 -7.85
C GLY A 71 13.02 34.91 -7.96
N LYS A 72 13.84 35.51 -7.11
CA LYS A 72 15.27 35.26 -7.07
C LYS A 72 15.68 34.82 -5.66
N PHE A 73 16.44 33.75 -5.60
CA PHE A 73 17.03 33.28 -4.33
C PHE A 73 18.06 34.29 -3.82
N ASP A 74 17.92 34.72 -2.58
CA ASP A 74 18.86 35.56 -1.87
C ASP A 74 19.38 34.85 -0.61
N PRO A 75 20.62 34.36 -0.58
CA PRO A 75 21.19 33.65 0.55
C PRO A 75 21.43 34.53 1.78
N THR A 76 21.33 35.84 1.64
CA THR A 76 21.53 36.78 2.75
C THR A 76 20.28 37.04 3.56
N VAL A 77 19.10 36.67 3.01
CA VAL A 77 17.83 36.79 3.70
C VAL A 77 17.56 35.51 4.51
N ARG A 78 17.35 35.67 5.80
CA ARG A 78 16.93 34.55 6.65
C ARG A 78 15.51 34.09 6.22
N SER A 79 15.47 32.97 5.56
CA SER A 79 14.35 32.54 4.70
C SER A 79 13.07 32.15 5.45
N ALA A 80 12.00 32.91 5.21
CA ALA A 80 10.64 32.37 5.18
C ALA A 80 10.07 32.41 3.73
N SER A 81 10.90 32.65 2.73
CA SER A 81 10.50 32.84 1.33
C SER A 81 11.07 31.71 0.47
N ASP A 82 10.22 31.09 -0.32
CA ASP A 82 10.60 30.09 -1.33
C ASP A 82 11.11 30.72 -2.63
N ALA A 83 11.17 32.06 -2.70
CA ALA A 83 11.52 32.81 -3.93
C ALA A 83 12.80 32.30 -4.57
N GLY A 84 12.75 31.90 -5.83
CA GLY A 84 13.87 31.39 -6.61
C GLY A 84 14.46 30.06 -6.13
N GLN A 85 13.79 29.33 -5.23
CA GLN A 85 14.21 28.01 -4.81
C GLN A 85 13.54 26.93 -5.67
N SER A 86 14.27 25.83 -5.91
CA SER A 86 13.78 24.67 -6.66
C SER A 86 13.53 23.50 -5.75
N PHE A 87 12.49 22.73 -6.07
CA PHE A 87 12.03 21.59 -5.29
C PHE A 87 11.74 20.42 -6.23
N PRO A 88 12.40 19.27 -6.06
CA PRO A 88 12.02 18.03 -6.72
C PRO A 88 10.73 17.50 -6.08
N ILE A 89 9.73 17.21 -6.92
CA ILE A 89 8.44 16.66 -6.49
C ILE A 89 8.05 15.47 -7.37
N ASP A 90 7.08 14.70 -6.92
CA ASP A 90 6.44 13.62 -7.70
C ASP A 90 7.38 12.48 -8.11
N HIS A 91 8.52 12.36 -7.45
CA HIS A 91 9.42 11.22 -7.61
C HIS A 91 8.89 10.01 -6.83
N LEU A 92 9.25 8.82 -7.30
CA LEU A 92 9.05 7.53 -6.63
C LEU A 92 10.31 7.20 -5.82
N TYR A 93 10.14 6.61 -4.65
CA TYR A 93 11.23 5.98 -3.90
C TYR A 93 11.25 4.47 -4.17
N ALA A 94 12.43 3.92 -4.41
CA ALA A 94 12.64 2.49 -4.55
C ALA A 94 13.75 2.03 -3.59
N GLN A 95 13.46 1.00 -2.79
CA GLN A 95 14.44 0.23 -2.04
C GLN A 95 14.61 -1.11 -2.73
N TYR A 96 15.85 -1.61 -2.83
CA TYR A 96 16.10 -2.88 -3.50
C TYR A 96 17.09 -3.76 -2.76
N GLN A 97 16.94 -5.06 -2.97
CA GLN A 97 17.87 -6.10 -2.54
C GLN A 97 18.03 -7.13 -3.67
N ILE A 98 19.27 -7.50 -3.95
CA ILE A 98 19.64 -8.45 -4.99
C ILE A 98 20.32 -9.65 -4.32
N PRO A 99 19.72 -10.86 -4.35
CA PRO A 99 20.34 -12.04 -3.78
C PRO A 99 21.45 -12.57 -4.69
N GLU A 100 22.31 -13.39 -4.14
CA GLU A 100 23.27 -14.17 -4.90
C GLU A 100 22.53 -15.08 -5.91
N HIS A 101 23.01 -15.17 -7.14
CA HIS A 101 22.38 -15.91 -8.22
C HIS A 101 20.94 -15.46 -8.51
N ALA A 102 20.74 -14.15 -8.63
CA ALA A 102 19.45 -13.58 -8.91
C ALA A 102 18.84 -14.12 -10.22
N ARG A 103 17.51 -14.29 -10.21
CA ARG A 103 16.73 -14.59 -11.40
C ARG A 103 16.75 -13.41 -12.36
N ARG A 104 16.53 -13.69 -13.64
CA ARG A 104 16.61 -12.73 -14.75
C ARG A 104 15.75 -11.49 -14.55
N PHE A 105 14.51 -11.65 -14.09
CA PHE A 105 13.59 -10.55 -13.92
C PHE A 105 13.38 -10.23 -12.44
N PRO A 106 13.72 -9.02 -11.97
CA PRO A 106 13.36 -8.60 -10.63
C PRO A 106 11.85 -8.44 -10.45
N LEU A 107 11.40 -8.57 -9.20
CA LEU A 107 10.04 -8.23 -8.79
C LEU A 107 10.00 -6.78 -8.34
N VAL A 108 9.08 -5.99 -8.90
CA VAL A 108 8.75 -4.64 -8.43
C VAL A 108 7.43 -4.72 -7.67
N MET A 109 7.49 -4.58 -6.34
CA MET A 109 6.34 -4.67 -5.45
C MET A 109 5.75 -3.29 -5.22
N ILE A 110 4.54 -3.09 -5.72
CA ILE A 110 3.81 -1.83 -5.71
C ILE A 110 2.59 -1.91 -4.78
N HIS A 111 2.50 -0.98 -3.85
CA HIS A 111 1.48 -0.98 -2.79
C HIS A 111 0.12 -0.44 -3.24
N GLY A 112 -0.94 -0.81 -2.52
CA GLY A 112 -2.29 -0.30 -2.73
C GLY A 112 -2.54 1.11 -2.16
N ALA A 113 -3.80 1.54 -2.21
CA ALA A 113 -4.22 2.81 -1.64
C ALA A 113 -3.97 2.87 -0.12
N ASN A 114 -3.63 4.04 0.37
CA ASN A 114 -3.33 4.28 1.79
C ASN A 114 -2.24 3.38 2.40
N ALA A 115 -1.36 2.81 1.59
CA ALA A 115 -0.26 1.96 2.02
C ALA A 115 1.09 2.50 1.54
N THR A 116 2.15 1.86 1.98
CA THR A 116 3.53 2.05 1.53
C THR A 116 4.14 0.70 1.19
N GLY A 117 5.37 0.71 0.72
CA GLY A 117 6.16 -0.50 0.51
C GLY A 117 6.29 -1.39 1.74
N SER A 118 6.11 -0.85 2.95
CA SER A 118 6.18 -1.62 4.20
C SER A 118 5.23 -2.82 4.25
N ALA A 119 4.14 -2.78 3.49
CA ALA A 119 3.20 -3.91 3.37
C ALA A 119 3.83 -5.16 2.74
N TRP A 120 4.93 -5.02 2.00
CA TRP A 120 5.66 -6.12 1.39
C TRP A 120 6.85 -6.61 2.23
N GLU A 121 7.33 -5.77 3.18
CA GLU A 121 8.52 -6.05 4.00
C GLU A 121 8.25 -7.10 5.07
N SER A 122 7.15 -6.94 5.82
CA SER A 122 6.74 -7.84 6.90
C SER A 122 5.24 -7.93 7.03
N THR A 123 4.73 -9.05 7.54
CA THR A 123 3.33 -9.16 7.92
C THR A 123 3.05 -8.40 9.22
N PRO A 124 1.79 -8.02 9.50
CA PRO A 124 1.45 -7.27 10.72
C PRO A 124 1.78 -7.98 12.03
N ASP A 125 1.89 -9.29 12.03
CA ASP A 125 2.26 -10.13 13.16
C ASP A 125 3.77 -10.47 13.21
N GLY A 126 4.58 -9.85 12.31
CA GLY A 126 6.04 -9.92 12.32
C GLY A 126 6.66 -11.11 11.61
N ARG A 127 5.88 -11.89 10.83
CA ARG A 127 6.43 -12.92 9.92
C ARG A 127 7.09 -12.28 8.70
N GLU A 128 7.82 -13.07 7.93
CA GLU A 128 8.42 -12.64 6.66
C GLU A 128 7.32 -12.19 5.68
N GLY A 129 7.49 -10.99 5.14
CA GLY A 129 6.70 -10.50 4.01
C GLY A 129 7.23 -11.00 2.67
N TYR A 130 6.55 -10.65 1.62
CA TYR A 130 6.90 -11.09 0.26
C TYR A 130 8.29 -10.66 -0.17
N GLN A 131 8.79 -9.51 0.28
CA GLN A 131 10.18 -9.11 0.03
C GLN A 131 11.15 -10.23 0.44
N THR A 132 11.10 -10.69 1.69
CA THR A 132 11.99 -11.74 2.19
C THR A 132 11.70 -13.10 1.55
N ILE A 133 10.43 -13.46 1.37
CA ILE A 133 10.02 -14.74 0.77
C ILE A 133 10.58 -14.86 -0.65
N PHE A 134 10.48 -13.83 -1.47
CA PHE A 134 10.93 -13.88 -2.86
C PHE A 134 12.45 -13.69 -3.00
N LEU A 135 13.10 -12.99 -2.08
CA LEU A 135 14.56 -13.03 -1.97
C LEU A 135 15.07 -14.46 -1.72
N ARG A 136 14.42 -15.23 -0.83
CA ARG A 136 14.76 -16.66 -0.61
C ARG A 136 14.52 -17.52 -1.85
N ARG A 137 13.61 -17.12 -2.73
CA ARG A 137 13.32 -17.78 -4.01
C ARG A 137 14.25 -17.32 -5.15
N GLY A 138 15.24 -16.47 -4.83
CA GLY A 138 16.25 -16.00 -5.78
C GLY A 138 15.82 -14.81 -6.64
N PHE A 139 14.74 -14.13 -6.33
CA PHE A 139 14.39 -12.91 -7.05
C PHE A 139 15.09 -11.69 -6.44
N ALA A 140 15.64 -10.82 -7.29
CA ALA A 140 15.89 -9.45 -6.89
C ALA A 140 14.54 -8.75 -6.63
N VAL A 141 14.44 -7.98 -5.54
CA VAL A 141 13.18 -7.35 -5.14
C VAL A 141 13.37 -5.85 -4.99
N TYR A 142 12.48 -5.10 -5.63
CA TYR A 142 12.33 -3.65 -5.50
C TYR A 142 11.01 -3.38 -4.80
N VAL A 143 11.06 -2.79 -3.61
CA VAL A 143 9.88 -2.34 -2.87
C VAL A 143 9.79 -0.83 -3.03
N VAL A 144 8.64 -0.33 -3.47
CA VAL A 144 8.50 1.08 -3.83
C VAL A 144 7.47 1.81 -2.98
N ASP A 145 7.71 3.11 -2.77
CA ASP A 145 6.71 4.07 -2.34
C ASP A 145 6.38 4.99 -3.50
N PHE A 146 5.11 5.07 -3.85
CA PHE A 146 4.62 5.96 -4.89
C PHE A 146 4.88 7.42 -4.58
N PRO A 147 4.92 8.31 -5.59
CA PRO A 147 4.93 9.75 -5.37
C PRO A 147 3.93 10.19 -4.30
N ARG A 148 4.32 11.16 -3.48
CA ARG A 148 3.50 11.75 -2.42
C ARG A 148 3.08 10.78 -1.32
N ARG A 149 3.86 9.70 -1.09
CA ARG A 149 3.61 8.70 -0.04
C ARG A 149 4.91 8.19 0.55
N GLY A 150 4.85 7.73 1.79
CA GLY A 150 5.95 7.05 2.44
C GLY A 150 7.27 7.79 2.37
N LYS A 151 8.33 7.09 1.98
CA LYS A 151 9.68 7.63 1.83
C LYS A 151 9.85 8.52 0.59
N ALA A 152 8.94 8.44 -0.40
CA ALA A 152 8.92 9.40 -1.51
C ALA A 152 8.58 10.83 -1.03
N GLY A 153 7.99 10.95 0.15
CA GLY A 153 7.62 12.21 0.76
C GLY A 153 6.39 12.84 0.14
N PHE A 154 5.87 13.83 0.82
CA PHE A 154 4.77 14.65 0.32
C PHE A 154 5.27 16.11 0.27
N PRO A 155 5.15 16.78 -0.87
CA PRO A 155 5.56 18.18 -0.96
C PRO A 155 4.66 19.03 -0.05
N SER A 156 5.26 19.68 0.92
CA SER A 156 4.60 20.68 1.75
C SER A 156 5.33 22.01 1.57
N PHE A 157 4.61 23.04 1.18
CA PHE A 157 5.19 24.32 0.86
C PHE A 157 4.51 25.44 1.62
N ASN A 158 5.30 26.48 1.94
CA ASN A 158 4.84 27.73 2.52
C ASN A 158 5.01 28.86 1.50
N GLY A 159 4.33 29.98 1.74
CA GLY A 159 4.60 31.22 0.99
C GLY A 159 4.32 31.12 -0.51
N THR A 160 5.32 31.38 -1.33
CA THR A 160 5.15 31.53 -2.78
C THR A 160 4.68 30.24 -3.47
N LEU A 161 5.08 29.08 -2.99
CA LEU A 161 4.63 27.80 -3.54
C LEU A 161 3.19 27.47 -3.15
N GLY A 162 2.63 28.07 -2.11
CA GLY A 162 1.20 27.99 -1.82
C GLY A 162 0.33 28.38 -3.01
N ALA A 163 0.77 29.33 -3.83
CA ALA A 163 0.08 29.73 -5.06
C ALA A 163 0.06 28.63 -6.15
N LEU A 164 0.99 27.68 -6.12
CA LEU A 164 0.98 26.51 -7.02
C LEU A 164 -0.04 25.47 -6.57
N LEU A 165 -0.27 25.35 -5.27
CA LEU A 165 -1.34 24.51 -4.71
C LEU A 165 -2.72 25.01 -5.17
N ASP A 166 -2.94 26.35 -5.12
CA ASP A 166 -4.19 26.98 -5.56
C ASP A 166 -4.48 26.75 -7.05
N LYS A 167 -3.42 26.52 -7.86
CA LYS A 167 -3.54 26.17 -9.27
C LYS A 167 -3.74 24.67 -9.51
N GLN A 168 -3.93 23.87 -8.46
CA GLN A 168 -4.05 22.42 -8.50
C GLN A 168 -2.84 21.69 -9.11
N VAL A 169 -1.69 22.33 -9.16
CA VAL A 169 -0.44 21.71 -9.61
C VAL A 169 0.03 20.66 -8.59
N ILE A 170 -0.18 20.95 -7.30
CA ILE A 170 0.17 20.07 -6.19
C ILE A 170 -1.07 19.95 -5.30
N PRO A 171 -1.61 18.75 -5.06
CA PRO A 171 -2.73 18.55 -4.16
C PRO A 171 -2.41 19.01 -2.74
N ASN A 172 -3.36 19.68 -2.09
CA ASN A 172 -3.21 20.22 -0.75
C ASN A 172 -3.92 19.42 0.34
N HIS A 173 -4.45 18.25 0.00
CA HIS A 173 -5.18 17.41 0.94
C HIS A 173 -4.76 15.94 0.82
N THR A 174 -4.85 15.25 1.94
CA THR A 174 -4.61 13.82 2.04
C THR A 174 -5.85 13.14 2.59
N ASN A 175 -6.03 11.87 2.24
CA ASN A 175 -7.13 11.05 2.69
C ASN A 175 -6.59 9.73 3.26
N ARG A 176 -7.14 9.29 4.39
CA ARG A 176 -6.97 7.96 4.96
C ARG A 176 -8.34 7.42 5.35
N LYS A 177 -8.67 6.21 4.90
CA LYS A 177 -9.89 5.53 5.34
C LYS A 177 -9.80 5.18 6.83
N GLY A 178 -10.91 5.32 7.54
CA GLY A 178 -10.99 4.92 8.95
C GLY A 178 -10.84 3.40 9.13
N ASP A 179 -10.44 3.00 10.31
CA ASP A 179 -10.15 1.60 10.65
C ASP A 179 -11.35 0.69 10.46
N GLN A 180 -12.56 1.14 10.84
CA GLN A 180 -13.80 0.39 10.68
C GLN A 180 -14.12 0.11 9.21
N THR A 181 -14.05 1.15 8.37
CA THR A 181 -14.26 1.03 6.93
C THR A 181 -13.24 0.10 6.28
N THR A 182 -11.99 0.20 6.72
CA THR A 182 -10.88 -0.62 6.22
C THR A 182 -11.07 -2.08 6.62
N PHE A 183 -11.42 -2.35 7.88
CA PHE A 183 -11.64 -3.70 8.40
C PHE A 183 -12.68 -4.47 7.57
N ILE A 184 -13.84 -3.85 7.33
CA ILE A 184 -14.92 -4.47 6.56
C ILE A 184 -14.54 -4.55 5.06
N GLY A 185 -14.02 -3.47 4.51
CA GLY A 185 -13.67 -3.39 3.08
C GLY A 185 -12.55 -4.34 2.65
N LEU A 186 -11.64 -4.68 3.55
CA LEU A 186 -10.62 -5.70 3.33
C LEU A 186 -11.11 -7.12 3.67
N ARG A 187 -12.35 -7.27 4.03
CA ARG A 187 -12.99 -8.55 4.34
C ARG A 187 -12.33 -9.31 5.49
N LEU A 188 -11.90 -8.59 6.54
CA LEU A 188 -11.49 -9.24 7.78
C LEU A 188 -12.70 -9.83 8.51
N GLY A 189 -13.85 -9.17 8.38
CA GLY A 189 -15.13 -9.58 8.94
C GLY A 189 -16.29 -8.72 8.46
N PRO A 190 -17.54 -9.10 8.77
CA PRO A 190 -18.73 -8.37 8.36
C PRO A 190 -19.00 -7.11 9.17
N GLU A 191 -18.47 -7.04 10.39
CA GLU A 191 -18.54 -5.89 11.30
C GLU A 191 -17.18 -5.65 11.93
N PHE A 192 -16.94 -4.42 12.42
CA PHE A 192 -15.67 -4.05 13.02
C PHE A 192 -15.38 -4.92 14.26
N LEU A 193 -14.23 -5.60 14.25
CA LEU A 193 -13.74 -6.58 15.23
C LEU A 193 -14.51 -7.93 15.26
N GLU A 194 -15.51 -8.10 14.43
CA GLU A 194 -16.17 -9.38 14.22
C GLU A 194 -15.59 -10.07 12.97
N TYR A 195 -14.64 -10.97 13.19
CA TYR A 195 -13.94 -11.63 12.09
C TYR A 195 -14.77 -12.72 11.44
N PHE A 196 -14.59 -12.92 10.13
CA PHE A 196 -15.08 -14.13 9.49
C PHE A 196 -14.51 -15.38 10.18
N PRO A 197 -15.30 -16.46 10.36
CA PRO A 197 -14.85 -17.63 11.13
C PRO A 197 -13.58 -18.29 10.57
N ASN A 198 -13.43 -18.27 9.25
CA ASN A 198 -12.31 -18.88 8.52
C ASN A 198 -11.17 -17.90 8.21
N THR A 199 -11.20 -16.67 8.73
CA THR A 199 -10.21 -15.65 8.34
C THR A 199 -8.76 -16.09 8.56
N GLN A 200 -7.95 -15.85 7.57
CA GLN A 200 -6.49 -16.02 7.62
C GLN A 200 -5.77 -14.75 8.09
N PHE A 201 -6.48 -13.67 8.36
CA PHE A 201 -5.85 -12.45 8.87
C PHE A 201 -5.23 -12.69 10.26
N PRO A 202 -3.97 -12.27 10.49
CA PRO A 202 -3.32 -12.39 11.79
C PRO A 202 -3.93 -11.43 12.82
N LYS A 203 -4.96 -11.87 13.53
CA LYS A 203 -5.77 -11.03 14.44
C LYS A 203 -4.93 -10.27 15.48
N ALA A 204 -3.86 -10.89 15.99
CA ALA A 204 -2.94 -10.25 16.93
C ALA A 204 -2.16 -9.07 16.32
N GLY A 205 -2.06 -9.00 15.00
CA GLY A 205 -1.39 -7.94 14.25
C GLY A 205 -2.28 -6.76 13.87
N LEU A 206 -3.56 -6.72 14.29
CA LEU A 206 -4.50 -5.71 13.81
C LEU A 206 -4.05 -4.27 14.06
N ASP A 207 -3.56 -3.97 15.27
CA ASP A 207 -3.07 -2.63 15.61
C ASP A 207 -1.86 -2.23 14.77
N GLN A 208 -0.98 -3.19 14.48
CA GLN A 208 0.17 -2.96 13.61
C GLN A 208 -0.28 -2.76 12.16
N PHE A 209 -1.27 -3.51 11.71
CA PHE A 209 -1.85 -3.36 10.39
C PHE A 209 -2.45 -1.96 10.16
N PHE A 210 -3.20 -1.43 11.12
CA PHE A 210 -3.73 -0.08 11.01
C PHE A 210 -2.64 1.01 10.96
N LYS A 211 -1.46 0.75 11.51
CA LYS A 211 -0.28 1.63 11.40
C LYS A 211 0.42 1.55 10.04
N TYR A 212 0.23 0.49 9.26
CA TYR A 212 0.69 0.43 7.87
C TYR A 212 -0.07 1.40 6.97
N LEU A 213 -1.29 1.78 7.39
CA LEU A 213 -2.14 2.66 6.61
C LEU A 213 -1.75 4.11 6.84
N ILE A 214 -1.34 4.76 5.79
CA ILE A 214 -0.97 6.18 5.80
C ILE A 214 -1.97 7.02 5.00
N PRO A 215 -2.05 8.33 5.27
CA PRO A 215 -2.72 9.24 4.38
C PRO A 215 -2.11 9.18 2.97
N GLY A 216 -2.96 9.10 1.96
CA GLY A 216 -2.58 9.18 0.56
C GLY A 216 -3.28 10.34 -0.13
N VAL A 217 -2.79 10.72 -1.28
CA VAL A 217 -3.40 11.74 -2.13
C VAL A 217 -4.20 11.05 -3.21
N MET A 218 -5.37 11.61 -3.56
CA MET A 218 -6.09 11.24 -4.77
C MET A 218 -5.41 11.98 -5.91
N ASP A 219 -4.46 11.29 -6.55
CA ASP A 219 -3.61 11.88 -7.57
C ASP A 219 -4.16 11.68 -8.98
N ASP A 220 -3.67 12.49 -9.89
CA ASP A 220 -3.61 12.13 -11.30
C ASP A 220 -2.78 10.83 -11.42
N GLU A 221 -3.37 9.78 -11.98
CA GLU A 221 -2.72 8.49 -12.15
C GLU A 221 -1.44 8.56 -12.99
N ASN A 222 -1.34 9.55 -13.90
CA ASN A 222 -0.14 9.75 -14.72
C ASN A 222 1.10 10.03 -13.87
N VAL A 223 0.97 10.71 -12.73
CA VAL A 223 2.11 10.97 -11.82
C VAL A 223 2.73 9.65 -11.33
N ILE A 224 1.89 8.68 -10.99
CA ILE A 224 2.35 7.35 -10.53
C ILE A 224 2.90 6.54 -11.71
N VAL A 225 2.18 6.52 -12.83
CA VAL A 225 2.53 5.72 -14.01
C VAL A 225 3.84 6.21 -14.64
N ASP A 226 4.05 7.53 -14.73
CA ASP A 226 5.28 8.10 -15.27
C ASP A 226 6.49 7.79 -14.35
N ALA A 227 6.30 7.82 -13.05
CA ALA A 227 7.35 7.46 -12.09
C ALA A 227 7.69 5.95 -12.15
N LEU A 228 6.68 5.07 -12.33
CA LEU A 228 6.90 3.63 -12.56
C LEU A 228 7.61 3.38 -13.89
N ALA A 229 7.24 4.10 -14.95
CA ALA A 229 7.92 4.00 -16.25
C ALA A 229 9.39 4.40 -16.14
N ALA A 230 9.69 5.48 -15.41
CA ALA A 230 11.07 5.91 -15.16
C ALA A 230 11.86 4.88 -14.32
N LEU A 231 11.21 4.21 -13.36
CA LEU A 231 11.81 3.11 -12.63
C LEU A 231 12.18 1.96 -13.58
N LEU A 232 11.22 1.53 -14.42
CA LEU A 232 11.40 0.44 -15.37
C LEU A 232 12.45 0.76 -16.46
N GLU A 233 12.59 2.03 -16.85
CA GLU A 233 13.67 2.47 -17.73
C GLU A 233 15.04 2.32 -17.05
N ARG A 234 15.11 2.66 -15.76
CA ARG A 234 16.35 2.61 -14.97
C ARG A 234 16.82 1.18 -14.67
N ILE A 235 15.89 0.28 -14.30
CA ILE A 235 16.25 -1.08 -13.85
C ILE A 235 16.16 -2.14 -14.97
N GLY A 236 15.52 -1.79 -16.10
CA GLY A 236 15.29 -2.72 -17.20
C GLY A 236 14.05 -3.60 -17.00
N PRO A 237 14.01 -4.75 -17.71
CA PRO A 237 12.87 -5.67 -17.68
C PRO A 237 12.56 -6.21 -16.28
N ALA A 238 11.29 -6.15 -15.87
CA ALA A 238 10.83 -6.53 -14.52
C ALA A 238 9.41 -7.09 -14.53
N ILE A 239 9.03 -7.79 -13.47
CA ILE A 239 7.68 -8.27 -13.17
C ILE A 239 7.06 -7.34 -12.15
N LEU A 240 5.83 -6.87 -12.39
CA LEU A 240 5.11 -6.05 -11.43
C LEU A 240 4.25 -6.95 -10.52
N VAL A 241 4.38 -6.74 -9.22
CA VAL A 241 3.53 -7.36 -8.19
C VAL A 241 2.71 -6.25 -7.56
N SER A 242 1.41 -6.23 -7.82
CA SER A 242 0.51 -5.15 -7.40
C SER A 242 -0.53 -5.60 -6.40
N SER A 243 -1.15 -4.65 -5.71
CA SER A 243 -2.23 -4.92 -4.78
C SER A 243 -3.29 -3.81 -4.81
N SER A 244 -4.57 -4.22 -4.81
CA SER A 244 -5.69 -3.29 -4.63
C SER A 244 -5.69 -2.17 -5.71
N ASP A 245 -5.64 -0.91 -5.30
CA ASP A 245 -5.67 0.23 -6.23
C ASP A 245 -4.49 0.26 -7.22
N SER A 246 -3.36 -0.38 -6.89
CA SER A 246 -2.21 -0.42 -7.79
C SER A 246 -2.34 -1.38 -8.98
N GLY A 247 -3.36 -2.24 -9.01
CA GLY A 247 -3.61 -3.10 -10.18
C GLY A 247 -3.80 -2.31 -11.48
N ARG A 248 -4.51 -1.17 -11.43
CA ARG A 248 -4.62 -0.27 -12.59
C ARG A 248 -3.29 0.35 -12.98
N PHE A 249 -2.47 0.75 -12.01
CA PHE A 249 -1.17 1.36 -12.28
C PHE A 249 -0.20 0.35 -12.89
N ALA A 250 -0.26 -0.93 -12.50
CA ALA A 250 0.50 -2.00 -13.12
C ALA A 250 0.13 -2.16 -14.60
N CYS A 251 -1.16 -2.18 -14.92
CA CYS A 251 -1.63 -2.23 -16.32
C CYS A 251 -1.19 -1.00 -17.12
N LEU A 252 -1.35 0.20 -16.57
CA LEU A 252 -0.97 1.44 -17.25
C LEU A 252 0.55 1.56 -17.41
N ALA A 253 1.34 1.10 -16.44
CA ALA A 253 2.79 1.02 -16.57
C ALA A 253 3.22 0.05 -17.67
N ALA A 254 2.53 -1.10 -17.82
CA ALA A 254 2.77 -2.04 -18.92
C ALA A 254 2.39 -1.46 -20.30
N ILE A 255 1.38 -0.62 -20.35
CA ILE A 255 1.05 0.15 -21.55
C ILE A 255 2.14 1.17 -21.89
N ARG A 256 2.73 1.81 -20.87
CA ARG A 256 3.73 2.88 -21.01
C ARG A 256 5.14 2.35 -21.29
N SER A 257 5.50 1.19 -20.72
CA SER A 257 6.86 0.65 -20.76
C SER A 257 6.90 -0.80 -21.27
N PRO A 258 7.71 -1.13 -22.28
CA PRO A 258 7.91 -2.50 -22.77
C PRO A 258 8.73 -3.36 -21.79
N ASN A 259 9.26 -2.75 -20.73
CA ASN A 259 10.05 -3.43 -19.71
C ASN A 259 9.20 -4.21 -18.70
N VAL A 260 7.87 -4.07 -18.69
CA VAL A 260 7.00 -4.98 -17.93
C VAL A 260 6.93 -6.32 -18.65
N LYS A 261 7.33 -7.41 -17.96
CA LYS A 261 7.37 -8.78 -18.50
C LYS A 261 6.24 -9.67 -18.01
N GLY A 262 5.56 -9.27 -16.94
CA GLY A 262 4.39 -9.93 -16.40
C GLY A 262 3.80 -9.11 -15.26
N ILE A 263 2.55 -9.42 -14.90
CA ILE A 263 1.84 -8.79 -13.78
C ILE A 263 1.23 -9.88 -12.92
N VAL A 264 1.50 -9.83 -11.62
CA VAL A 264 0.74 -10.56 -10.59
C VAL A 264 0.03 -9.54 -9.73
N ASP A 265 -1.30 -9.58 -9.76
CA ASP A 265 -2.15 -8.54 -9.16
C ASP A 265 -3.05 -9.12 -8.07
N TYR A 266 -2.75 -8.77 -6.82
CA TYR A 266 -3.54 -9.18 -5.67
C TYR A 266 -4.73 -8.24 -5.48
N GLU A 267 -5.93 -8.71 -5.83
CA GLU A 267 -7.19 -7.99 -5.64
C GLU A 267 -7.27 -6.64 -6.38
N GLY A 268 -6.47 -6.44 -7.42
CA GLY A 268 -6.44 -5.19 -8.17
C GLY A 268 -7.81 -4.70 -8.62
N ALA A 269 -7.97 -3.42 -8.70
CA ALA A 269 -9.21 -2.77 -9.12
C ALA A 269 -8.96 -1.81 -10.29
N ASN A 270 -10.04 -1.46 -10.98
CA ASN A 270 -10.04 -0.44 -12.03
C ASN A 270 -9.09 -0.75 -13.22
N GLN A 271 -8.96 -2.02 -13.60
CA GLN A 271 -8.24 -2.38 -14.82
C GLN A 271 -8.82 -1.67 -16.03
N PRO A 272 -8.00 -1.23 -16.99
CA PRO A 272 -8.45 -0.48 -18.15
C PRO A 272 -9.17 -1.40 -19.17
N PHE A 273 -10.06 -0.82 -19.96
CA PHE A 273 -10.72 -1.47 -21.09
C PHE A 273 -10.50 -0.67 -22.38
N PRO A 274 -10.64 -1.27 -23.57
CA PRO A 274 -10.58 -0.50 -24.80
C PRO A 274 -11.72 0.53 -24.87
N VAL A 275 -11.44 1.71 -25.40
CA VAL A 275 -12.46 2.74 -25.68
C VAL A 275 -13.63 2.13 -26.46
N GLY A 276 -14.84 2.40 -26.01
CA GLY A 276 -16.08 1.86 -26.61
C GLY A 276 -16.40 0.41 -26.25
N GLN A 277 -15.56 -0.27 -25.46
CA GLN A 277 -15.75 -1.66 -25.03
C GLN A 277 -15.71 -1.83 -23.51
N ALA A 278 -15.56 -0.74 -22.77
CA ALA A 278 -15.67 -0.78 -21.32
C ALA A 278 -17.08 -1.22 -20.91
N PRO A 279 -17.21 -2.14 -19.93
CA PRO A 279 -18.52 -2.50 -19.41
C PRO A 279 -19.25 -1.28 -18.84
N ALA A 280 -20.57 -1.31 -18.90
CA ALA A 280 -21.38 -0.29 -18.24
C ALA A 280 -21.17 -0.35 -16.70
N PRO A 281 -21.19 0.78 -16.01
CA PRO A 281 -21.21 0.77 -14.54
C PRO A 281 -22.37 -0.06 -13.99
N LEU A 282 -22.12 -0.79 -12.92
CA LEU A 282 -23.11 -1.64 -12.26
C LEU A 282 -23.63 -0.95 -11.00
N PRO A 283 -24.96 -1.01 -10.74
CA PRO A 283 -25.51 -0.46 -9.52
C PRO A 283 -25.14 -1.32 -8.31
N ALA A 284 -24.63 -0.69 -7.27
CA ALA A 284 -24.54 -1.26 -5.93
C ALA A 284 -25.93 -1.31 -5.28
N TYR A 285 -26.03 -1.99 -4.15
CA TYR A 285 -27.30 -2.15 -3.41
C TYR A 285 -27.98 -0.81 -3.06
N ASP A 286 -27.18 0.21 -2.74
CA ASP A 286 -27.63 1.56 -2.43
C ASP A 286 -27.90 2.44 -3.67
N GLY A 287 -27.77 1.89 -4.86
CA GLY A 287 -27.94 2.58 -6.15
C GLY A 287 -26.70 3.35 -6.62
N PHE A 288 -25.60 3.36 -5.85
CA PHE A 288 -24.35 3.94 -6.32
C PHE A 288 -23.80 3.15 -7.53
N LEU A 289 -23.38 3.87 -8.56
CA LEU A 289 -22.82 3.23 -9.75
C LEU A 289 -21.32 2.99 -9.61
N VAL A 290 -20.93 1.72 -9.55
CA VAL A 290 -19.53 1.28 -9.56
C VAL A 290 -19.12 1.02 -11.00
N GLY A 291 -18.13 1.75 -11.49
CA GLY A 291 -17.61 1.59 -12.87
C GLY A 291 -16.37 0.70 -12.94
N PRO A 292 -16.01 0.26 -14.16
CA PRO A 292 -14.69 -0.31 -14.45
C PRO A 292 -13.60 0.77 -14.37
N GLY A 293 -12.34 0.42 -14.68
CA GLY A 293 -11.28 1.38 -14.89
C GLY A 293 -11.50 2.30 -16.10
N ALA A 294 -10.76 3.39 -16.15
CA ALA A 294 -10.81 4.32 -17.27
C ALA A 294 -10.45 3.61 -18.60
N PRO A 295 -11.16 3.87 -19.69
CA PRO A 295 -10.86 3.26 -20.97
C PRO A 295 -9.56 3.84 -21.56
N VAL A 296 -8.85 2.99 -22.31
CA VAL A 296 -7.62 3.35 -23.04
C VAL A 296 -7.80 3.11 -24.54
N PRO A 297 -7.04 3.77 -25.42
CA PRO A 297 -7.02 3.44 -26.85
C PRO A 297 -6.80 1.94 -27.09
N LEU A 298 -7.42 1.35 -28.11
CA LEU A 298 -7.29 -0.08 -28.41
C LEU A 298 -5.83 -0.48 -28.63
N GLU A 299 -5.05 0.32 -29.33
CA GLU A 299 -3.63 0.08 -29.59
C GLU A 299 -2.80 -0.02 -28.28
N ASP A 300 -3.17 0.77 -27.28
CA ASP A 300 -2.57 0.71 -25.95
C ASP A 300 -3.03 -0.53 -25.19
N PHE A 301 -4.30 -0.85 -25.22
CA PHE A 301 -4.82 -2.07 -24.60
C PHE A 301 -4.15 -3.33 -25.15
N LEU A 302 -3.87 -3.38 -26.45
CA LEU A 302 -3.21 -4.51 -27.10
C LEU A 302 -1.78 -4.76 -26.59
N LYS A 303 -1.14 -3.80 -25.92
CA LYS A 303 0.16 -4.03 -25.25
C LYS A 303 0.02 -4.98 -24.06
N LEU A 304 -1.11 -4.98 -23.37
CA LEU A 304 -1.42 -5.91 -22.27
C LEU A 304 -1.54 -7.37 -22.75
N THR A 305 -1.87 -7.59 -24.01
CA THR A 305 -1.96 -8.95 -24.58
C THR A 305 -0.58 -9.57 -24.87
N LYS A 306 0.51 -8.84 -24.66
CA LYS A 306 1.89 -9.29 -24.94
C LYS A 306 2.62 -9.82 -23.71
N ILE A 307 2.00 -9.75 -22.54
CA ILE A 307 2.55 -10.19 -21.28
C ILE A 307 1.54 -11.07 -20.54
N PRO A 308 2.00 -12.06 -19.77
CA PRO A 308 1.11 -12.81 -18.90
C PRO A 308 0.65 -11.96 -17.72
N ILE A 309 -0.65 -12.09 -17.39
CA ILE A 309 -1.29 -11.37 -16.28
C ILE A 309 -2.04 -12.37 -15.41
N GLN A 310 -1.76 -12.40 -14.11
CA GLN A 310 -2.56 -13.14 -13.15
C GLN A 310 -3.20 -12.19 -12.15
N ILE A 311 -4.52 -12.28 -11.97
CA ILE A 311 -5.24 -11.59 -10.89
C ILE A 311 -5.60 -12.64 -9.83
N VAL A 312 -5.10 -12.45 -8.61
CA VAL A 312 -5.37 -13.32 -7.47
C VAL A 312 -6.42 -12.66 -6.58
N VAL A 313 -7.43 -13.41 -6.17
CA VAL A 313 -8.56 -12.90 -5.39
C VAL A 313 -8.78 -13.80 -4.16
N GLY A 314 -8.88 -13.18 -2.99
CA GLY A 314 -9.16 -13.87 -1.71
C GLY A 314 -10.59 -14.39 -1.57
N ASP A 315 -10.93 -14.70 -0.35
CA ASP A 315 -12.22 -15.31 0.01
C ASP A 315 -13.23 -14.27 0.55
N ASN A 316 -14.37 -14.75 1.01
CA ASN A 316 -15.45 -13.99 1.65
C ASN A 316 -16.03 -12.86 0.76
N ILE A 317 -16.01 -13.04 -0.58
CA ILE A 317 -16.70 -12.17 -1.50
C ILE A 317 -18.16 -12.61 -1.61
N PRO A 318 -19.13 -11.73 -1.31
CA PRO A 318 -20.54 -12.09 -1.40
C PRO A 318 -20.96 -12.50 -2.83
N SER A 319 -21.79 -13.52 -2.94
CA SER A 319 -22.37 -13.96 -4.22
C SER A 319 -23.62 -13.17 -4.64
N SER A 320 -24.25 -12.46 -3.70
CA SER A 320 -25.46 -11.65 -3.91
C SER A 320 -25.27 -10.21 -3.42
N PRO A 321 -26.08 -9.26 -3.89
CA PRO A 321 -26.01 -7.86 -3.46
C PRO A 321 -26.08 -7.67 -1.95
N GLN A 322 -25.28 -6.77 -1.41
CA GLN A 322 -25.12 -6.52 0.02
C GLN A 322 -25.48 -5.08 0.39
N PRO A 323 -26.23 -4.85 1.50
CA PRO A 323 -26.55 -3.51 1.96
C PRO A 323 -25.34 -2.76 2.54
N ILE A 324 -24.23 -3.45 2.81
CA ILE A 324 -22.97 -2.87 3.29
C ILE A 324 -22.08 -2.54 2.10
N PRO A 325 -21.83 -1.25 1.77
CA PRO A 325 -21.08 -0.86 0.58
C PRO A 325 -19.66 -1.47 0.52
N GLN A 326 -19.03 -1.66 1.68
CA GLN A 326 -17.69 -2.26 1.78
C GLN A 326 -17.66 -3.74 1.37
N LEU A 327 -18.76 -4.48 1.52
CA LEU A 327 -18.90 -5.87 1.08
C LEU A 327 -19.47 -5.95 -0.34
N GLU A 328 -20.30 -4.97 -0.74
CA GLU A 328 -20.88 -4.92 -2.09
C GLU A 328 -19.83 -4.57 -3.14
N ASN A 329 -18.92 -3.67 -2.84
CA ASN A 329 -17.89 -3.24 -3.79
C ASN A 329 -16.97 -4.40 -4.26
N PRO A 330 -16.43 -5.29 -3.41
CA PRO A 330 -15.68 -6.47 -3.86
C PRO A 330 -16.47 -7.38 -4.81
N ARG A 331 -17.77 -7.58 -4.56
CA ARG A 331 -18.65 -8.37 -5.44
C ARG A 331 -18.72 -7.79 -6.86
N ILE A 332 -18.94 -6.48 -6.97
CA ILE A 332 -19.01 -5.81 -8.27
C ILE A 332 -17.62 -5.78 -8.94
N ARG A 333 -16.57 -5.51 -8.18
CA ARG A 333 -15.20 -5.52 -8.70
C ARG A 333 -14.78 -6.89 -9.25
N LEU A 334 -15.26 -8.00 -8.66
CA LEU A 334 -15.02 -9.34 -9.18
C LEU A 334 -15.64 -9.53 -10.57
N ILE A 335 -16.82 -8.96 -10.83
CA ILE A 335 -17.44 -8.99 -12.17
C ILE A 335 -16.54 -8.30 -13.20
N PHE A 336 -16.02 -7.11 -12.88
CA PHE A 336 -15.14 -6.39 -13.80
C PHE A 336 -13.79 -7.10 -13.99
N LYS A 337 -13.23 -7.76 -12.98
CA LYS A 337 -12.02 -8.57 -13.12
C LYS A 337 -12.23 -9.72 -14.12
N LYS A 338 -13.34 -10.44 -14.00
CA LYS A 338 -13.71 -11.50 -14.97
C LYS A 338 -13.79 -10.95 -16.38
N GLN A 339 -14.51 -9.84 -16.58
CA GLN A 339 -14.65 -9.20 -17.89
C GLN A 339 -13.33 -8.66 -18.44
N PHE A 340 -12.43 -8.16 -17.57
CA PHE A 340 -11.08 -7.74 -17.98
C PHE A 340 -10.28 -8.93 -18.52
N VAL A 341 -10.20 -10.03 -17.78
CA VAL A 341 -9.50 -11.25 -18.19
C VAL A 341 -10.07 -11.77 -19.51
N GLU A 342 -11.40 -11.87 -19.63
CA GLU A 342 -12.09 -12.27 -20.87
C GLU A 342 -11.72 -11.33 -22.04
N THR A 343 -11.61 -10.01 -21.78
CA THR A 343 -11.29 -9.04 -22.82
C THR A 343 -9.84 -9.16 -23.28
N VAL A 344 -8.88 -9.29 -22.36
CA VAL A 344 -7.46 -9.53 -22.71
C VAL A 344 -7.33 -10.80 -23.56
N ASN A 345 -7.96 -11.89 -23.14
CA ASN A 345 -7.88 -13.18 -23.82
C ASN A 345 -8.59 -13.18 -25.19
N ARG A 346 -9.70 -12.46 -25.32
CA ARG A 346 -10.39 -12.26 -26.60
C ARG A 346 -9.51 -11.59 -27.66
N TYR A 347 -8.56 -10.75 -27.22
CA TYR A 347 -7.57 -10.13 -28.09
C TYR A 347 -6.27 -10.94 -28.21
N GLY A 348 -6.29 -12.22 -27.81
CA GLY A 348 -5.14 -13.14 -27.95
C GLY A 348 -4.06 -12.95 -26.90
N GLY A 349 -4.41 -12.38 -25.75
CA GLY A 349 -3.51 -12.26 -24.58
C GLY A 349 -3.55 -13.50 -23.67
N ASP A 350 -2.79 -13.44 -22.60
CA ASP A 350 -2.64 -14.48 -21.58
C ASP A 350 -2.94 -13.88 -20.20
N ALA A 351 -4.21 -13.77 -19.87
CA ALA A 351 -4.68 -13.32 -18.58
C ALA A 351 -5.43 -14.42 -17.85
N SER A 352 -5.24 -14.53 -16.55
CA SER A 352 -5.92 -15.48 -15.67
C SER A 352 -6.50 -14.81 -14.43
N LEU A 353 -7.59 -15.36 -13.91
CA LEU A 353 -8.19 -15.00 -12.64
C LEU A 353 -8.14 -16.21 -11.73
N LEU A 354 -7.38 -16.11 -10.64
CA LEU A 354 -7.26 -17.14 -9.62
C LEU A 354 -8.08 -16.73 -8.41
N LEU A 355 -9.19 -17.41 -8.16
CA LEU A 355 -9.91 -17.31 -6.91
C LEU A 355 -9.31 -18.33 -5.94
N LEU A 356 -8.77 -17.89 -4.81
CA LEU A 356 -8.12 -18.78 -3.83
C LEU A 356 -9.06 -19.91 -3.36
N PRO A 357 -10.37 -19.67 -3.14
CA PRO A 357 -11.30 -20.77 -2.83
C PRO A 357 -11.42 -21.86 -3.93
N ASP A 358 -11.22 -21.52 -5.20
CA ASP A 358 -11.32 -22.49 -6.30
C ASP A 358 -10.16 -23.51 -6.29
N VAL A 359 -9.07 -23.18 -5.59
CA VAL A 359 -7.91 -24.07 -5.40
C VAL A 359 -7.81 -24.59 -3.95
N GLY A 360 -8.89 -24.46 -3.17
CA GLY A 360 -8.98 -25.04 -1.82
C GLY A 360 -8.38 -24.17 -0.71
N ILE A 361 -8.02 -22.91 -1.00
CA ILE A 361 -7.43 -21.95 -0.05
C ILE A 361 -8.52 -20.97 0.39
N TYR A 362 -8.90 -21.03 1.66
CA TYR A 362 -10.04 -20.30 2.20
C TYR A 362 -9.65 -19.30 3.27
N GLY A 363 -10.51 -18.29 3.46
CA GLY A 363 -10.40 -17.29 4.53
C GLY A 363 -9.42 -16.16 4.25
N ASN A 364 -8.84 -16.11 3.08
CA ASN A 364 -7.93 -15.03 2.70
C ASN A 364 -8.66 -13.70 2.51
N THR A 365 -8.03 -12.66 3.01
CA THR A 365 -8.53 -11.30 2.97
C THR A 365 -8.24 -10.61 1.64
N HIS A 366 -8.53 -9.32 1.55
CA HIS A 366 -8.15 -8.48 0.42
C HIS A 366 -6.61 -8.33 0.24
N VAL A 367 -5.86 -8.70 1.25
CA VAL A 367 -4.39 -8.60 1.28
C VAL A 367 -3.76 -9.97 1.60
N PRO A 368 -3.96 -10.99 0.74
CA PRO A 368 -3.62 -12.36 1.05
C PRO A 368 -2.12 -12.57 1.30
N PHE A 369 -1.27 -11.69 0.79
CA PHE A 369 0.17 -11.68 1.05
C PHE A 369 0.54 -11.27 2.49
N LEU A 370 -0.42 -10.78 3.30
CA LEU A 370 -0.27 -10.48 4.73
C LEU A 370 -0.89 -11.55 5.63
N ASP A 371 -1.71 -12.45 5.08
CA ASP A 371 -2.46 -13.46 5.80
C ASP A 371 -1.57 -14.56 6.39
N LEU A 372 -2.10 -15.36 7.31
CA LEU A 372 -1.36 -16.42 8.01
C LEU A 372 -0.75 -17.47 7.09
N ASN A 373 -1.39 -17.72 5.96
CA ASN A 373 -0.97 -18.64 4.91
C ASN A 373 -0.26 -17.95 3.73
N ASN A 374 0.38 -16.81 3.98
CA ASN A 374 1.04 -16.03 2.93
C ASN A 374 2.12 -16.80 2.14
N LEU A 375 2.74 -17.83 2.73
CA LEU A 375 3.68 -18.71 2.05
C LEU A 375 2.98 -19.58 0.98
N GLU A 376 1.82 -20.15 1.31
CA GLU A 376 1.00 -20.93 0.39
C GLU A 376 0.51 -20.08 -0.80
N VAL A 377 0.09 -18.85 -0.52
CA VAL A 377 -0.28 -17.89 -1.58
C VAL A 377 0.94 -17.47 -2.42
N ALA A 378 2.12 -17.36 -1.81
CA ALA A 378 3.36 -17.09 -2.54
C ALA A 378 3.79 -18.29 -3.42
N ASP A 379 3.45 -19.53 -3.03
CA ASP A 379 3.71 -20.72 -3.84
C ASP A 379 2.93 -20.67 -5.16
N LEU A 380 1.65 -20.28 -5.12
CA LEU A 380 0.84 -20.07 -6.34
C LEU A 380 1.43 -19.01 -7.27
N MET A 381 1.99 -17.92 -6.72
CA MET A 381 2.71 -16.95 -7.55
C MET A 381 3.96 -17.57 -8.19
N SER A 382 4.73 -18.38 -7.44
CA SER A 382 5.91 -19.04 -8.01
C SER A 382 5.55 -20.04 -9.11
N GLU A 383 4.44 -20.78 -8.93
CA GLU A 383 3.91 -21.68 -9.97
C GLU A 383 3.56 -20.90 -11.24
N PHE A 384 2.84 -19.79 -11.12
CA PHE A 384 2.53 -18.93 -12.27
C PHE A 384 3.80 -18.40 -12.94
N LEU A 385 4.77 -17.90 -12.18
CA LEU A 385 6.02 -17.37 -12.75
C LEU A 385 6.80 -18.47 -13.50
N ASN A 386 6.82 -19.68 -12.95
CA ASN A 386 7.46 -20.84 -13.60
C ASN A 386 6.73 -21.25 -14.89
N GLU A 387 5.40 -21.39 -14.85
CA GLU A 387 4.59 -21.72 -16.01
C GLU A 387 4.76 -20.73 -17.17
N LYS A 388 5.04 -19.48 -16.86
CA LYS A 388 5.23 -18.40 -17.85
C LYS A 388 6.69 -18.17 -18.22
N GLY A 389 7.65 -18.97 -17.69
CA GLY A 389 9.08 -18.80 -17.95
C GLY A 389 9.63 -17.46 -17.44
N LEU A 390 9.03 -16.92 -16.36
CA LEU A 390 9.43 -15.64 -15.77
C LEU A 390 10.41 -15.80 -14.59
N ASP A 391 10.71 -17.02 -14.21
CA ASP A 391 11.59 -17.37 -13.10
C ASP A 391 12.95 -17.94 -13.53
N GLU A 392 13.30 -17.81 -14.82
CA GLU A 392 14.59 -18.23 -15.36
C GLU A 392 15.76 -17.49 -14.69
N GLN A 393 16.91 -18.18 -14.61
CA GLN A 393 18.18 -17.55 -14.23
C GLN A 393 18.88 -17.00 -15.47
N ASP A 394 19.64 -15.92 -15.31
CA ASP A 394 20.58 -15.49 -16.34
C ASP A 394 21.70 -16.52 -16.45
N HIS A 395 21.93 -17.04 -17.64
CA HIS A 395 23.00 -17.98 -17.97
C HIS A 395 24.31 -17.26 -18.25
#